data_c71331f82edc005943ee2670385f36a9
#
_entry.id   c71331f82edc005943ee2670385f36a9
#
_cell.length_a   1.000
_cell.length_b   1.000
_cell.length_c   1.000
_cell.angle_alpha   90.00
_cell.angle_beta   90.00
_cell.angle_gamma   90.00
#
_symmetry.space_group_name_H-M   'P 1'
#
loop_
_entity.id
_entity.type
_entity.pdbx_description
1 polymer ?
#
loop_
_entity_poly.entity_id
_entity_poly.type
_entity_poly.pdbx_seq_one_letter_code
_entity_poly.pdbx_strand_id
1 'polypeptide(L)'
;EEKQARVNILKALEKHLKADVFVYHSPKGTTFDYCRIEIKRRTTDLLPVLGKDLLLVQDGSASITEQKLHFCREGLLKSLELLGPSDRFNVVEFRDSVVSCFDTWSTVSPHSLQQAREFIGRMESVGNTDIFDSLKDLLKFPRKPGRPMIMVMASDGAATVGITDHTRIIEAFSQANQGEVSVFTLGTFPGVDAYLLDLLSYRNRGDTFIVKTGRWDIPAVFESRVREISRPVLSDVRFRFAGQTYCDAYPVLTANLYLDRPLVIYGRFMKGTKRLVFQATGQADDIQCDMVFDLDVEKAIPGDAAIRTSWAWQRAYYLIGEHTRTRQPGIITELGRLGKTFNIKIPYMPELKQ
;
A
#
# COMPACT_ATOMS: atom_id res chain seq x y z
N GLU A 1 21.47 27.05 0.17
CA GLU A 1 22.06 26.10 -0.81
C GLU A 1 21.36 24.75 -0.79
N GLU A 2 21.21 24.08 0.34
CA GLU A 2 20.56 22.76 0.44
C GLU A 2 19.10 22.74 -0.06
N LYS A 3 18.31 23.77 0.28
CA LYS A 3 16.92 23.89 -0.17
C LYS A 3 16.83 23.98 -1.70
N GLN A 4 17.74 24.75 -2.32
CA GLN A 4 17.77 24.89 -3.79
C GLN A 4 18.25 23.60 -4.47
N ALA A 5 19.22 22.90 -3.89
CA ALA A 5 19.68 21.62 -4.39
C ALA A 5 18.55 20.57 -4.36
N ARG A 6 17.78 20.50 -3.24
CA ARG A 6 16.60 19.65 -3.11
C ARG A 6 15.56 19.94 -4.21
N VAL A 7 15.21 21.22 -4.44
CA VAL A 7 14.28 21.64 -5.48
C VAL A 7 14.75 21.21 -6.87
N ASN A 8 16.04 21.37 -7.16
CA ASN A 8 16.61 20.99 -8.45
C ASN A 8 16.54 19.47 -8.69
N ILE A 9 16.81 18.65 -7.68
CA ILE A 9 16.66 17.18 -7.75
C ILE A 9 15.21 16.81 -8.03
N LEU A 10 14.26 17.39 -7.28
CA LEU A 10 12.84 17.06 -7.43
C LEU A 10 12.26 17.49 -8.78
N LYS A 11 12.72 18.61 -9.35
CA LYS A 11 12.30 19.07 -10.70
C LYS A 11 12.84 18.22 -11.84
N ALA A 12 13.84 17.39 -11.59
CA ALA A 12 14.44 16.50 -12.58
C ALA A 12 14.54 15.06 -12.02
N LEU A 13 13.55 14.66 -11.24
CA LEU A 13 13.58 13.42 -10.47
C LEU A 13 13.77 12.19 -11.36
N GLU A 14 13.22 12.18 -12.58
CA GLU A 14 13.40 11.08 -13.55
C GLU A 14 14.87 10.80 -13.88
N LYS A 15 15.76 11.79 -13.78
CA LYS A 15 17.21 11.62 -14.02
C LYS A 15 17.88 10.83 -12.90
N HIS A 16 17.30 10.87 -11.71
CA HIS A 16 17.80 10.20 -10.50
C HIS A 16 17.11 8.84 -10.26
N LEU A 17 16.11 8.52 -11.07
CA LEU A 17 15.42 7.24 -11.04
C LEU A 17 15.88 6.35 -12.17
N LYS A 18 15.78 5.05 -11.96
CA LYS A 18 15.98 4.00 -12.95
C LYS A 18 14.66 3.25 -13.14
N ALA A 19 14.21 3.15 -14.37
CA ALA A 19 13.10 2.28 -14.73
C ALA A 19 13.65 1.07 -15.46
N ASP A 20 13.69 -0.08 -14.78
CA ASP A 20 14.03 -1.37 -15.39
C ASP A 20 12.77 -1.97 -15.99
N VAL A 21 12.80 -2.39 -17.25
CA VAL A 21 11.70 -3.10 -17.90
C VAL A 21 12.09 -4.55 -18.20
N PHE A 22 11.28 -5.47 -17.69
CA PHE A 22 11.38 -6.90 -17.94
C PHE A 22 10.22 -7.30 -18.85
N VAL A 23 10.50 -8.00 -19.94
CA VAL A 23 9.47 -8.39 -20.92
C VAL A 23 9.41 -9.90 -21.07
N TYR A 24 8.20 -10.43 -20.94
CA TYR A 24 7.84 -11.79 -21.32
C TYR A 24 7.16 -11.77 -22.68
N HIS A 25 7.81 -12.35 -23.68
CA HIS A 25 7.25 -12.57 -25.02
C HIS A 25 6.39 -13.83 -25.02
N SER A 26 5.10 -13.66 -25.22
CA SER A 26 4.15 -14.77 -25.28
C SER A 26 4.36 -15.62 -26.55
N PRO A 27 3.94 -16.89 -26.58
CA PRO A 27 4.07 -17.76 -27.76
C PRO A 27 3.52 -17.14 -29.05
N LYS A 28 3.99 -17.61 -30.20
CA LYS A 28 3.47 -17.21 -31.52
C LYS A 28 1.95 -17.45 -31.57
N GLY A 29 1.23 -16.55 -32.21
CA GLY A 29 -0.24 -16.62 -32.33
C GLY A 29 -1.03 -15.96 -31.21
N THR A 30 -0.38 -15.47 -30.15
CA THR A 30 -1.03 -14.63 -29.13
C THR A 30 -0.95 -13.15 -29.51
N THR A 31 -1.86 -12.35 -29.01
CA THR A 31 -2.00 -10.91 -29.32
C THR A 31 -1.09 -10.04 -28.46
N PHE A 32 -0.78 -10.47 -27.24
CA PHE A 32 -0.15 -9.64 -26.23
C PHE A 32 1.15 -10.22 -25.69
N ASP A 33 2.06 -9.32 -25.37
CA ASP A 33 3.20 -9.53 -24.50
C ASP A 33 2.99 -8.86 -23.15
N TYR A 34 3.83 -9.18 -22.17
CA TYR A 34 3.68 -8.70 -20.79
C TYR A 34 4.98 -8.12 -20.29
N CYS A 35 4.88 -7.07 -19.46
CA CYS A 35 6.03 -6.45 -18.84
C CYS A 35 5.87 -6.30 -17.33
N ARG A 36 7.02 -6.24 -16.66
CA ARG A 36 7.19 -5.73 -15.31
C ARG A 36 8.12 -4.53 -15.37
N ILE A 37 7.66 -3.39 -14.90
CA ILE A 37 8.44 -2.16 -14.82
C ILE A 37 8.76 -1.91 -13.36
N GLU A 38 10.02 -1.73 -13.02
CA GLU A 38 10.49 -1.39 -11.68
C GLU A 38 11.10 0.00 -11.69
N ILE A 39 10.49 0.93 -10.96
CA ILE A 39 11.01 2.28 -10.78
C ILE A 39 11.65 2.37 -9.40
N LYS A 40 12.93 2.69 -9.36
CA LYS A 40 13.74 2.81 -8.14
C LYS A 40 14.81 3.87 -8.30
N ARG A 41 15.42 4.30 -7.20
CA ARG A 41 16.56 5.22 -7.24
C ARG A 41 17.74 4.61 -8.00
N ARG A 42 18.56 5.45 -8.63
CA ARG A 42 19.89 5.06 -9.08
C ARG A 42 20.79 4.82 -7.86
N THR A 43 21.66 3.84 -7.94
CA THR A 43 22.40 3.30 -6.78
C THR A 43 23.23 4.34 -6.01
N THR A 44 23.69 5.39 -6.70
CA THR A 44 24.59 6.41 -6.14
C THR A 44 23.88 7.73 -5.79
N ASP A 45 22.61 7.88 -6.16
CA ASP A 45 21.91 9.16 -6.03
C ASP A 45 21.28 9.32 -4.64
N LEU A 46 21.57 10.47 -4.02
CA LEU A 46 20.92 10.89 -2.78
C LEU A 46 19.61 11.58 -3.14
N LEU A 47 18.50 10.89 -2.90
CA LEU A 47 17.18 11.47 -3.08
C LEU A 47 16.69 12.12 -1.79
N PRO A 48 16.04 13.29 -1.87
CA PRO A 48 15.43 13.90 -0.71
C PRO A 48 14.27 13.05 -0.19
N VAL A 49 14.29 12.74 1.09
CA VAL A 49 13.21 12.03 1.77
C VAL A 49 12.20 13.04 2.29
N LEU A 50 10.91 12.74 2.08
CA LEU A 50 9.81 13.54 2.62
C LEU A 50 9.58 13.18 4.09
N GLY A 51 9.27 14.18 4.90
CA GLY A 51 8.62 13.90 6.17
C GLY A 51 7.22 13.32 5.92
N LYS A 52 6.85 12.33 6.68
CA LYS A 52 5.53 11.70 6.61
C LYS A 52 4.73 11.90 7.89
N ASP A 53 3.43 11.67 7.79
CA ASP A 53 2.52 11.53 8.92
C ASP A 53 2.20 10.03 9.08
N LEU A 54 2.68 9.41 10.15
CA LEU A 54 2.54 7.98 10.38
C LEU A 54 1.56 7.70 11.53
N LEU A 55 0.47 6.98 11.21
CA LEU A 55 -0.41 6.36 12.20
C LEU A 55 -0.02 4.90 12.39
N LEU A 56 0.38 4.55 13.59
CA LEU A 56 0.52 3.17 14.03
C LEU A 56 -0.74 2.77 14.78
N VAL A 57 -1.53 1.87 14.19
CA VAL A 57 -2.88 1.54 14.65
C VAL A 57 -2.93 0.08 15.10
N GLN A 58 -3.28 -0.14 16.35
CA GLN A 58 -3.39 -1.47 16.96
C GLN A 58 -4.83 -1.80 17.29
N ASP A 59 -5.28 -2.94 16.82
CA ASP A 59 -6.52 -3.57 17.27
C ASP A 59 -6.32 -4.12 18.70
N GLY A 60 -7.04 -3.55 19.66
CA GLY A 60 -7.01 -3.96 21.07
C GLY A 60 -8.21 -4.82 21.46
N SER A 61 -8.99 -5.32 20.50
CA SER A 61 -10.15 -6.17 20.78
C SER A 61 -9.78 -7.54 21.36
N ALA A 62 -10.72 -8.19 22.01
CA ALA A 62 -10.51 -9.49 22.68
C ALA A 62 -10.09 -10.61 21.71
N SER A 63 -10.35 -10.50 20.40
CA SER A 63 -9.93 -11.46 19.38
C SER A 63 -8.40 -11.46 19.16
N ILE A 64 -7.75 -10.33 19.43
CA ILE A 64 -6.27 -10.20 19.40
C ILE A 64 -5.66 -10.78 20.67
N THR A 65 -5.93 -11.78 21.22
CA THR A 65 -5.43 -12.37 22.47
C THR A 65 -4.19 -11.63 23.05
N GLU A 66 -4.06 -11.58 24.37
CA GLU A 66 -2.93 -10.90 25.05
C GLU A 66 -1.56 -11.42 24.57
N GLN A 67 -1.47 -12.69 24.21
CA GLN A 67 -0.24 -13.27 23.68
C GLN A 67 0.13 -12.69 22.29
N LYS A 68 -0.84 -12.45 21.41
CA LYS A 68 -0.60 -11.77 20.12
C LYS A 68 -0.26 -10.29 20.35
N LEU A 69 -1.01 -9.63 21.24
CA LEU A 69 -0.82 -8.23 21.54
C LEU A 69 0.58 -7.94 22.10
N HIS A 70 1.13 -8.84 22.90
CA HIS A 70 2.52 -8.75 23.38
C HIS A 70 3.49 -8.58 22.21
N PHE A 71 3.43 -9.43 21.19
CA PHE A 71 4.31 -9.33 20.02
C PHE A 71 3.97 -8.13 19.12
N CYS A 72 2.70 -7.72 19.05
CA CYS A 72 2.32 -6.49 18.35
C CYS A 72 2.94 -5.26 19.03
N ARG A 73 2.92 -5.17 20.36
CA ARG A 73 3.61 -4.11 21.12
C ARG A 73 5.09 -4.05 20.79
N GLU A 74 5.79 -5.19 20.73
CA GLU A 74 7.20 -5.23 20.34
C GLU A 74 7.41 -4.71 18.91
N GLY A 75 6.53 -5.06 17.97
CA GLY A 75 6.56 -4.56 16.60
C GLY A 75 6.34 -3.05 16.51
N LEU A 76 5.38 -2.52 17.29
CA LEU A 76 5.14 -1.08 17.39
C LEU A 76 6.36 -0.34 17.97
N LEU A 77 6.97 -0.87 19.03
CA LEU A 77 8.16 -0.28 19.64
C LEU A 77 9.32 -0.19 18.64
N LYS A 78 9.58 -1.25 17.88
CA LYS A 78 10.59 -1.25 16.80
C LYS A 78 10.25 -0.25 15.69
N SER A 79 8.97 -0.07 15.40
CA SER A 79 8.53 0.89 14.38
C SER A 79 8.77 2.33 14.78
N LEU A 80 8.71 2.66 16.07
CA LEU A 80 9.08 4.00 16.58
C LEU A 80 10.54 4.36 16.30
N GLU A 81 11.43 3.38 16.24
CA GLU A 81 12.86 3.58 15.95
C GLU A 81 13.13 3.93 14.47
N LEU A 82 12.14 3.73 13.60
CA LEU A 82 12.23 4.04 12.18
C LEU A 82 11.73 5.46 11.83
N LEU A 83 11.26 6.21 12.82
CA LEU A 83 10.80 7.58 12.63
C LEU A 83 11.99 8.52 12.43
N GLY A 84 11.92 9.32 11.37
CA GLY A 84 12.89 10.38 11.10
C GLY A 84 12.55 11.70 11.80
N PRO A 85 13.51 12.63 11.92
CA PRO A 85 13.30 13.89 12.65
C PRO A 85 12.28 14.83 12.00
N SER A 86 12.01 14.65 10.71
CA SER A 86 10.98 15.42 9.97
C SER A 86 9.60 14.77 9.98
N ASP A 87 9.46 13.59 10.56
CA ASP A 87 8.18 12.89 10.62
C ASP A 87 7.27 13.47 11.72
N ARG A 88 5.97 13.26 11.54
CA ARG A 88 4.97 13.37 12.61
C ARG A 88 4.32 12.01 12.77
N PHE A 89 3.90 11.69 13.97
CA PHE A 89 3.32 10.38 14.23
C PHE A 89 2.23 10.43 15.29
N ASN A 90 1.44 9.37 15.34
CA ASN A 90 0.60 9.02 16.47
C ASN A 90 0.54 7.49 16.59
N VAL A 91 0.27 7.03 17.80
CA VAL A 91 -0.02 5.63 18.10
C VAL A 91 -1.45 5.55 18.60
N VAL A 92 -2.20 4.64 18.04
CA VAL A 92 -3.64 4.51 18.28
C VAL A 92 -3.97 3.07 18.60
N GLU A 93 -4.79 2.89 19.63
CA GLU A 93 -5.50 1.65 19.90
C GLU A 93 -6.97 1.83 19.55
N PHE A 94 -7.58 0.88 18.88
CA PHE A 94 -9.01 0.88 18.61
C PHE A 94 -9.69 -0.42 19.07
N ARG A 95 -10.95 -0.29 19.44
CA ARG A 95 -11.87 -1.36 19.82
C ARG A 95 -13.26 -1.00 19.28
N ASP A 96 -14.21 -0.74 20.14
CA ASP A 96 -15.48 -0.07 19.85
C ASP A 96 -15.34 1.46 19.78
N SER A 97 -14.20 1.97 20.18
CA SER A 97 -13.80 3.39 20.11
C SER A 97 -12.29 3.52 19.93
N VAL A 98 -11.86 4.70 19.55
CA VAL A 98 -10.45 5.03 19.30
C VAL A 98 -9.84 5.70 20.54
N VAL A 99 -8.67 5.22 20.94
CA VAL A 99 -7.82 5.86 21.94
C VAL A 99 -6.48 6.20 21.29
N SER A 100 -6.14 7.48 21.27
CA SER A 100 -4.89 7.98 20.68
C SER A 100 -3.89 8.37 21.75
N CYS A 101 -2.60 8.13 21.50
CA CYS A 101 -1.53 8.57 22.38
C CYS A 101 -1.47 10.11 22.50
N PHE A 102 -1.72 10.80 21.39
CA PHE A 102 -1.75 12.25 21.29
C PHE A 102 -3.07 12.71 20.68
N ASP A 103 -3.55 13.90 21.07
CA ASP A 103 -4.80 14.49 20.52
C ASP A 103 -4.70 14.77 19.02
N THR A 104 -3.49 15.00 18.53
CA THR A 104 -3.17 15.22 17.11
C THR A 104 -1.78 14.66 16.80
N TRP A 105 -1.18 15.09 15.69
CA TRP A 105 0.17 14.71 15.34
C TRP A 105 1.21 15.17 16.36
N SER A 106 2.10 14.28 16.75
CA SER A 106 3.30 14.61 17.52
C SER A 106 4.53 14.63 16.61
N THR A 107 5.44 15.57 16.84
CA THR A 107 6.78 15.56 16.27
C THR A 107 7.66 14.56 16.99
N VAL A 108 8.68 14.05 16.29
CA VAL A 108 9.62 13.07 16.85
C VAL A 108 10.58 13.78 17.82
N SER A 109 10.52 13.39 19.09
CA SER A 109 11.39 13.87 20.16
C SER A 109 11.60 12.77 21.20
N PRO A 110 12.66 12.83 22.04
CA PRO A 110 12.81 11.88 23.14
C PRO A 110 11.57 11.80 24.04
N HIS A 111 10.94 12.92 24.32
CA HIS A 111 9.73 13.00 25.16
C HIS A 111 8.54 12.32 24.51
N SER A 112 8.22 12.66 23.25
CA SER A 112 7.09 12.04 22.54
C SER A 112 7.28 10.54 22.29
N LEU A 113 8.51 10.11 22.02
CA LEU A 113 8.83 8.68 21.89
C LEU A 113 8.66 7.95 23.21
N GLN A 114 9.02 8.56 24.33
CA GLN A 114 8.81 7.96 25.65
C GLN A 114 7.32 7.83 25.97
N GLN A 115 6.52 8.88 25.72
CA GLN A 115 5.07 8.82 25.89
C GLN A 115 4.44 7.72 25.03
N ALA A 116 4.88 7.58 23.77
CA ALA A 116 4.40 6.52 22.90
C ALA A 116 4.77 5.11 23.40
N ARG A 117 5.98 4.92 23.94
CA ARG A 117 6.38 3.63 24.55
C ARG A 117 5.51 3.28 25.75
N GLU A 118 5.21 4.27 26.61
CA GLU A 118 4.32 4.08 27.76
C GLU A 118 2.90 3.78 27.33
N PHE A 119 2.40 4.44 26.29
CA PHE A 119 1.08 4.18 25.73
C PHE A 119 0.98 2.77 25.18
N ILE A 120 1.96 2.33 24.38
CA ILE A 120 2.03 0.97 23.82
C ILE A 120 2.08 -0.07 24.95
N GLY A 121 2.84 0.18 26.02
CA GLY A 121 2.95 -0.73 27.17
C GLY A 121 1.64 -0.92 27.92
N ARG A 122 0.70 0.03 27.81
CA ARG A 122 -0.62 0.00 28.50
C ARG A 122 -1.77 -0.52 27.64
N MET A 123 -1.53 -0.84 26.36
CA MET A 123 -2.56 -1.44 25.49
C MET A 123 -3.05 -2.76 26.08
N GLU A 124 -4.33 -3.04 25.96
CA GLU A 124 -4.96 -4.24 26.53
C GLU A 124 -5.83 -4.93 25.48
N SER A 125 -5.91 -6.27 25.57
CA SER A 125 -6.77 -7.08 24.72
C SER A 125 -8.14 -7.26 25.38
N VAL A 126 -9.10 -6.37 25.09
CA VAL A 126 -10.43 -6.37 25.72
C VAL A 126 -11.49 -5.70 24.83
N GLY A 127 -12.73 -6.16 24.91
CA GLY A 127 -13.88 -5.53 24.27
C GLY A 127 -14.16 -6.00 22.84
N ASN A 128 -15.03 -5.25 22.18
CA ASN A 128 -15.49 -5.51 20.81
C ASN A 128 -14.65 -4.74 19.78
N THR A 129 -14.98 -4.91 18.50
CA THR A 129 -14.27 -4.28 17.38
C THR A 129 -15.25 -3.56 16.47
N ASP A 130 -15.22 -2.21 16.45
CA ASP A 130 -15.83 -1.41 15.42
C ASP A 130 -14.75 -0.89 14.48
N ILE A 131 -14.53 -1.62 13.38
CA ILE A 131 -13.48 -1.29 12.42
C ILE A 131 -13.84 -0.02 11.67
N PHE A 132 -15.07 0.11 11.16
CA PHE A 132 -15.42 1.21 10.28
C PHE A 132 -15.39 2.57 10.99
N ASP A 133 -16.11 2.70 12.10
CA ASP A 133 -16.18 4.00 12.81
C ASP A 133 -14.81 4.37 13.39
N SER A 134 -14.05 3.40 13.88
CA SER A 134 -12.68 3.62 14.35
C SER A 134 -11.77 4.15 13.23
N LEU A 135 -11.73 3.50 12.08
CA LEU A 135 -10.89 3.94 10.96
C LEU A 135 -11.34 5.29 10.38
N LYS A 136 -12.66 5.53 10.31
CA LYS A 136 -13.24 6.81 9.88
C LYS A 136 -12.82 7.97 10.76
N ASP A 137 -12.76 7.74 12.07
CA ASP A 137 -12.29 8.76 13.02
C ASP A 137 -10.82 9.12 12.78
N LEU A 138 -9.99 8.18 12.36
CA LEU A 138 -8.59 8.43 12.02
C LEU A 138 -8.42 9.28 10.76
N LEU A 139 -9.40 9.32 9.86
CA LEU A 139 -9.38 10.22 8.71
C LEU A 139 -9.56 11.71 9.08
N LYS A 140 -9.94 12.02 10.30
CA LYS A 140 -10.07 13.40 10.82
C LYS A 140 -8.73 14.04 11.16
N PHE A 141 -7.66 13.27 11.27
CA PHE A 141 -6.33 13.84 11.49
C PHE A 141 -5.96 14.84 10.40
N PRO A 142 -5.45 16.05 10.77
CA PRO A 142 -5.17 17.10 9.80
C PRO A 142 -4.06 16.70 8.85
N ARG A 143 -4.34 16.83 7.54
CA ARG A 143 -3.42 16.49 6.45
C ARG A 143 -2.70 17.73 5.94
N LYS A 144 -1.50 17.53 5.42
CA LYS A 144 -0.71 18.56 4.76
C LYS A 144 -0.42 18.13 3.31
N PRO A 145 -0.77 18.93 2.29
CA PRO A 145 -0.45 18.63 0.89
C PRO A 145 1.04 18.32 0.70
N GLY A 146 1.35 17.35 -0.14
CA GLY A 146 2.72 16.93 -0.42
C GLY A 146 3.43 16.16 0.70
N ARG A 147 2.74 15.94 1.83
CA ARG A 147 3.22 15.14 2.95
C ARG A 147 2.38 13.87 3.04
N PRO A 148 2.94 12.69 2.76
CA PRO A 148 2.17 11.47 2.75
C PRO A 148 1.66 11.12 4.15
N MET A 149 0.36 10.82 4.26
CA MET A 149 -0.23 10.20 5.44
C MET A 149 -0.31 8.71 5.24
N ILE A 150 0.29 7.96 6.14
CA ILE A 150 0.41 6.50 6.08
C ILE A 150 -0.18 5.92 7.36
N MET A 151 -1.09 4.99 7.20
CA MET A 151 -1.65 4.19 8.29
C MET A 151 -1.11 2.77 8.21
N VAL A 152 -0.55 2.28 9.30
CA VAL A 152 -0.14 0.88 9.46
C VAL A 152 -0.99 0.27 10.57
N MET A 153 -1.87 -0.62 10.21
CA MET A 153 -2.86 -1.23 11.11
C MET A 153 -2.56 -2.71 11.33
N ALA A 154 -2.39 -3.10 12.59
CA ALA A 154 -2.33 -4.50 13.00
C ALA A 154 -3.71 -4.93 13.53
N SER A 155 -4.32 -5.95 12.91
CA SER A 155 -5.65 -6.45 13.26
C SER A 155 -5.82 -7.89 12.76
N ASP A 156 -6.82 -8.59 13.26
CA ASP A 156 -7.31 -9.84 12.65
C ASP A 156 -8.48 -9.61 11.68
N GLY A 157 -8.99 -8.38 11.59
CA GLY A 157 -10.09 -8.02 10.68
C GLY A 157 -11.47 -8.46 11.17
N ALA A 158 -11.62 -8.91 12.40
CA ALA A 158 -12.88 -9.40 12.95
C ALA A 158 -13.76 -8.25 13.46
N ALA A 159 -14.55 -7.64 12.59
CA ALA A 159 -15.57 -6.65 13.00
C ALA A 159 -16.71 -7.33 13.75
N THR A 160 -16.99 -6.89 14.99
CA THR A 160 -18.00 -7.50 15.87
C THR A 160 -19.17 -6.59 16.19
N VAL A 161 -19.00 -5.29 16.07
CA VAL A 161 -20.04 -4.27 16.28
C VAL A 161 -20.00 -3.22 15.16
N GLY A 162 -21.01 -2.37 15.09
CA GLY A 162 -21.14 -1.39 14.02
C GLY A 162 -21.44 -2.03 12.65
N ILE A 163 -20.75 -1.61 11.61
CA ILE A 163 -20.82 -2.27 10.31
C ILE A 163 -19.96 -3.52 10.34
N THR A 164 -20.58 -4.70 10.27
CA THR A 164 -19.88 -5.99 10.28
C THR A 164 -19.79 -6.64 8.89
N ASP A 165 -20.51 -6.14 7.91
CA ASP A 165 -20.34 -6.56 6.50
C ASP A 165 -19.03 -6.02 5.94
N HIS A 166 -18.10 -6.90 5.66
CA HIS A 166 -16.73 -6.56 5.25
C HIS A 166 -16.69 -5.77 3.94
N THR A 167 -17.55 -6.11 2.97
CA THR A 167 -17.62 -5.38 1.72
C THR A 167 -18.11 -3.95 1.93
N ARG A 168 -19.08 -3.76 2.83
CA ARG A 168 -19.55 -2.42 3.20
C ARG A 168 -18.47 -1.63 3.95
N ILE A 169 -17.70 -2.26 4.82
CA ILE A 169 -16.57 -1.60 5.49
C ILE A 169 -15.55 -1.11 4.44
N ILE A 170 -15.12 -1.99 3.53
CA ILE A 170 -14.17 -1.65 2.47
C ILE A 170 -14.67 -0.48 1.64
N GLU A 171 -15.91 -0.54 1.17
CA GLU A 171 -16.48 0.49 0.30
C GLU A 171 -16.67 1.82 1.03
N ALA A 172 -17.31 1.81 2.20
CA ALA A 172 -17.58 3.02 2.97
C ALA A 172 -16.29 3.73 3.41
N PHE A 173 -15.29 2.97 3.86
CA PHE A 173 -13.99 3.55 4.21
C PHE A 173 -13.27 4.10 2.97
N SER A 174 -13.25 3.37 1.86
CA SER A 174 -12.58 3.83 0.64
C SER A 174 -13.23 5.09 0.07
N GLN A 175 -14.56 5.22 0.16
CA GLN A 175 -15.28 6.45 -0.19
C GLN A 175 -14.91 7.61 0.72
N ALA A 176 -14.83 7.39 2.02
CA ALA A 176 -14.46 8.42 2.98
C ALA A 176 -12.99 8.86 2.83
N ASN A 177 -12.09 7.92 2.57
CA ASN A 177 -10.67 8.16 2.41
C ASN A 177 -10.31 8.86 1.09
N GLN A 178 -11.03 8.60 0.01
CA GLN A 178 -10.76 9.15 -1.33
C GLN A 178 -9.31 8.97 -1.82
N GLY A 179 -8.62 7.96 -1.31
CA GLY A 179 -7.22 7.67 -1.63
C GLY A 179 -6.19 8.63 -1.03
N GLU A 180 -6.57 9.43 -0.05
CA GLU A 180 -5.65 10.41 0.56
C GLU A 180 -4.71 9.78 1.59
N VAL A 181 -5.16 8.74 2.30
CA VAL A 181 -4.35 7.97 3.26
C VAL A 181 -3.98 6.63 2.66
N SER A 182 -2.70 6.30 2.68
CA SER A 182 -2.23 4.97 2.29
C SER A 182 -2.37 4.02 3.47
N VAL A 183 -3.12 2.91 3.29
CA VAL A 183 -3.41 1.96 4.36
C VAL A 183 -2.66 0.66 4.14
N PHE A 184 -1.79 0.34 5.08
CA PHE A 184 -1.08 -0.93 5.14
C PHE A 184 -1.60 -1.74 6.32
N THR A 185 -1.93 -3.01 6.09
CA THR A 185 -2.44 -3.87 7.16
C THR A 185 -1.50 -5.02 7.45
N LEU A 186 -1.42 -5.38 8.72
CA LEU A 186 -0.73 -6.55 9.21
C LEU A 186 -1.74 -7.49 9.87
N GLY A 187 -1.97 -8.63 9.24
CA GLY A 187 -2.84 -9.67 9.76
C GLY A 187 -2.09 -10.59 10.72
N THR A 188 -2.62 -10.75 11.93
CA THR A 188 -2.01 -11.57 13.00
C THR A 188 -2.66 -12.94 13.05
N PHE A 189 -2.19 -13.86 12.20
CA PHE A 189 -2.67 -15.25 12.15
C PHE A 189 -2.53 -16.00 13.51
N PRO A 190 -3.39 -16.99 13.88
CA PRO A 190 -4.56 -17.50 13.14
C PRO A 190 -5.82 -16.64 13.33
N GLY A 191 -6.84 -16.89 12.49
CA GLY A 191 -8.16 -16.28 12.63
C GLY A 191 -8.29 -14.90 11.92
N VAL A 192 -7.44 -14.65 10.92
CA VAL A 192 -7.43 -13.38 10.17
C VAL A 192 -8.50 -13.37 9.09
N ASP A 193 -9.31 -12.32 9.03
CA ASP A 193 -10.09 -12.00 7.85
C ASP A 193 -9.23 -11.38 6.76
N ALA A 194 -8.67 -12.25 5.93
CA ALA A 194 -7.77 -11.84 4.85
C ALA A 194 -8.49 -10.99 3.79
N TYR A 195 -9.79 -11.24 3.52
CA TYR A 195 -10.56 -10.49 2.55
C TYR A 195 -10.69 -9.01 2.95
N LEU A 196 -11.09 -8.76 4.19
CA LEU A 196 -11.25 -7.39 4.68
C LEU A 196 -9.91 -6.64 4.66
N LEU A 197 -8.87 -7.21 5.27
CA LEU A 197 -7.58 -6.52 5.39
C LEU A 197 -6.94 -6.26 4.03
N ASP A 198 -6.96 -7.26 3.15
CA ASP A 198 -6.33 -7.19 1.84
C ASP A 198 -7.01 -6.16 0.92
N LEU A 199 -8.34 -6.23 0.82
CA LEU A 199 -9.08 -5.28 -0.03
C LEU A 199 -9.13 -3.88 0.56
N LEU A 200 -9.17 -3.74 1.88
CA LEU A 200 -9.06 -2.44 2.54
C LEU A 200 -7.75 -1.75 2.18
N SER A 201 -6.63 -2.47 2.26
CA SER A 201 -5.32 -1.94 1.91
C SER A 201 -5.19 -1.67 0.41
N TYR A 202 -5.54 -2.64 -0.43
CA TYR A 202 -5.45 -2.51 -1.89
C TYR A 202 -6.25 -1.31 -2.42
N ARG A 203 -7.50 -1.15 -1.96
CA ARG A 203 -8.38 -0.04 -2.35
C ARG A 203 -7.88 1.32 -1.84
N ASN A 204 -7.04 1.33 -0.82
CA ASN A 204 -6.50 2.53 -0.19
C ASN A 204 -4.99 2.64 -0.35
N ARG A 205 -4.45 2.22 -1.52
CA ARG A 205 -3.09 2.51 -1.98
C ARG A 205 -1.98 1.90 -1.10
N GLY A 206 -2.27 0.80 -0.45
CA GLY A 206 -1.33 0.04 0.34
C GLY A 206 -1.39 -1.44 0.01
N ASP A 207 -0.88 -2.26 0.89
CA ASP A 207 -0.92 -3.71 0.81
C ASP A 207 -1.04 -4.37 2.19
N THR A 208 -1.30 -5.66 2.18
CA THR A 208 -1.50 -6.47 3.37
C THR A 208 -0.39 -7.49 3.50
N PHE A 209 0.07 -7.66 4.72
CA PHE A 209 0.93 -8.76 5.08
C PHE A 209 0.30 -9.61 6.19
N ILE A 210 0.18 -10.93 5.95
CA ILE A 210 -0.35 -11.85 6.95
C ILE A 210 0.78 -12.71 7.50
N VAL A 211 1.06 -12.59 8.80
CA VAL A 211 2.06 -13.40 9.49
C VAL A 211 1.52 -14.81 9.68
N LYS A 212 2.05 -15.78 8.92
CA LYS A 212 1.58 -17.17 8.90
C LYS A 212 2.48 -18.12 9.68
N THR A 213 3.71 -17.73 9.93
CA THR A 213 4.74 -18.60 10.53
C THR A 213 4.63 -18.73 12.04
N GLY A 214 4.21 -17.68 12.72
CA GLY A 214 3.99 -17.69 14.16
C GLY A 214 3.95 -16.29 14.75
N ARG A 215 3.35 -16.16 15.94
CA ARG A 215 3.21 -14.85 16.61
C ARG A 215 4.55 -14.19 16.95
N TRP A 216 5.59 -14.99 17.21
CA TRP A 216 6.95 -14.49 17.49
C TRP A 216 7.62 -13.81 16.29
N ASP A 217 7.10 -14.03 15.08
CA ASP A 217 7.61 -13.35 13.88
C ASP A 217 6.94 -11.97 13.66
N ILE A 218 5.87 -11.66 14.40
CA ILE A 218 5.13 -10.39 14.28
C ILE A 218 6.06 -9.19 14.41
N PRO A 219 6.95 -9.08 15.42
CA PRO A 219 7.80 -7.90 15.57
C PRO A 219 8.73 -7.67 14.38
N ALA A 220 9.36 -8.73 13.88
CA ALA A 220 10.28 -8.64 12.74
C ALA A 220 9.56 -8.28 11.44
N VAL A 221 8.38 -8.85 11.23
CA VAL A 221 7.54 -8.54 10.06
C VAL A 221 7.04 -7.11 10.13
N PHE A 222 6.56 -6.67 11.29
CA PHE A 222 6.08 -5.31 11.51
C PHE A 222 7.19 -4.29 11.20
N GLU A 223 8.37 -4.48 11.80
CA GLU A 223 9.55 -3.65 11.55
C GLU A 223 9.93 -3.63 10.06
N SER A 224 10.02 -4.80 9.42
CA SER A 224 10.38 -4.89 8.00
C SER A 224 9.40 -4.11 7.11
N ARG A 225 8.09 -4.23 7.34
CA ARG A 225 7.09 -3.54 6.54
C ARG A 225 7.10 -2.03 6.75
N VAL A 226 7.21 -1.58 8.00
CA VAL A 226 7.33 -0.15 8.29
C VAL A 226 8.64 0.42 7.71
N ARG A 227 9.73 -0.33 7.73
CA ARG A 227 11.01 0.07 7.12
C ARG A 227 10.89 0.32 5.62
N GLU A 228 10.21 -0.56 4.88
CA GLU A 228 9.99 -0.42 3.42
C GLU A 228 9.28 0.89 3.05
N ILE A 229 8.42 1.39 3.91
CA ILE A 229 7.60 2.59 3.69
C ILE A 229 8.04 3.79 4.53
N SER A 230 9.15 3.68 5.25
CA SER A 230 9.60 4.71 6.18
C SER A 230 10.19 5.95 5.50
N ARG A 231 10.70 5.82 4.27
CA ARG A 231 11.39 6.89 3.54
C ARG A 231 10.71 7.22 2.21
N PRO A 232 9.56 7.94 2.23
CA PRO A 232 8.91 8.39 1.00
C PRO A 232 9.73 9.47 0.30
N VAL A 233 9.80 9.40 -1.02
CA VAL A 233 10.46 10.38 -1.90
C VAL A 233 9.43 11.23 -2.62
N LEU A 234 8.30 10.62 -2.99
CA LEU A 234 7.22 11.26 -3.72
C LEU A 234 5.88 10.74 -3.21
N SER A 235 4.95 11.61 -2.93
CA SER A 235 3.58 11.28 -2.53
C SER A 235 2.62 11.31 -3.72
N ASP A 236 1.49 10.64 -3.59
CA ASP A 236 0.38 10.63 -4.55
C ASP A 236 0.84 10.32 -5.98
N VAL A 237 1.62 9.26 -6.13
CA VAL A 237 2.14 8.85 -7.44
C VAL A 237 1.02 8.34 -8.32
N ARG A 238 0.92 8.89 -9.52
CA ARG A 238 -0.01 8.46 -10.57
C ARG A 238 0.76 8.28 -11.87
N PHE A 239 0.40 7.28 -12.66
CA PHE A 239 1.02 7.08 -13.96
C PHE A 239 -0.04 6.87 -15.06
N ARG A 240 0.30 7.29 -16.27
CA ARG A 240 -0.53 7.18 -17.44
C ARG A 240 0.32 6.85 -18.67
N PHE A 241 -0.02 5.76 -19.35
CA PHE A 241 0.63 5.42 -20.62
C PHE A 241 0.17 6.36 -21.74
N ALA A 242 1.08 6.66 -22.67
CA ALA A 242 0.79 7.51 -23.82
C ALA A 242 -0.31 6.84 -24.70
N GLY A 243 -1.20 7.66 -25.27
CA GLY A 243 -2.37 7.17 -25.97
C GLY A 243 -2.12 6.31 -27.21
N GLN A 244 -0.91 6.41 -27.80
CA GLN A 244 -0.48 5.54 -28.90
C GLN A 244 0.10 4.19 -28.43
N THR A 245 0.37 4.06 -27.13
CA THR A 245 0.89 2.85 -26.52
C THR A 245 -0.22 2.22 -25.71
N TYR A 246 -0.90 1.22 -26.30
CA TYR A 246 -1.83 0.42 -25.50
C TYR A 246 -1.04 -0.39 -24.47
N CYS A 247 -1.21 -0.04 -23.22
CA CYS A 247 -0.70 -0.82 -22.10
C CYS A 247 -1.77 -0.90 -21.00
N ASP A 248 -2.25 -2.11 -20.75
CA ASP A 248 -3.19 -2.41 -19.67
C ASP A 248 -2.36 -2.73 -18.41
N ALA A 249 -2.19 -1.73 -17.55
CA ALA A 249 -1.19 -1.72 -16.49
C ALA A 249 -1.80 -1.66 -15.09
N TYR A 250 -1.20 -2.39 -14.16
CA TYR A 250 -1.63 -2.50 -12.75
C TYR A 250 -0.44 -2.48 -11.79
N PRO A 251 -0.63 -2.02 -10.53
CA PRO A 251 -1.87 -1.48 -9.98
C PRO A 251 -2.23 -0.12 -10.59
N VAL A 252 -3.50 0.18 -10.69
CA VAL A 252 -4.00 1.49 -11.18
C VAL A 252 -3.76 2.59 -10.14
N LEU A 253 -3.90 2.24 -8.86
CA LEU A 253 -3.65 3.12 -7.73
C LEU A 253 -2.31 2.72 -7.08
N THR A 254 -1.38 3.66 -7.05
CA THR A 254 -0.12 3.51 -6.32
C THR A 254 -0.11 4.46 -5.13
N ALA A 255 0.61 4.10 -4.07
CA ALA A 255 0.68 4.95 -2.89
C ALA A 255 1.64 6.11 -3.10
N ASN A 256 2.91 5.82 -2.89
CA ASN A 256 4.00 6.77 -2.89
C ASN A 256 5.21 6.08 -3.54
N LEU A 257 6.19 6.87 -3.92
CA LEU A 257 7.51 6.34 -4.26
C LEU A 257 8.35 6.31 -2.99
N TYR A 258 8.85 5.14 -2.62
CA TYR A 258 9.70 4.97 -1.45
C TYR A 258 11.15 4.70 -1.85
N LEU A 259 12.07 5.14 -1.00
CA LEU A 259 13.49 4.94 -1.23
C LEU A 259 13.90 3.46 -1.14
N ASP A 260 13.27 2.72 -0.23
CA ASP A 260 13.60 1.33 0.11
C ASP A 260 12.70 0.29 -0.53
N ARG A 261 11.74 0.74 -1.31
CA ARG A 261 10.80 -0.13 -1.99
C ARG A 261 10.61 0.34 -3.44
N PRO A 262 10.90 -0.50 -4.43
CA PRO A 262 10.66 -0.14 -5.82
C PRO A 262 9.15 0.00 -6.07
N LEU A 263 8.77 0.93 -6.95
CA LEU A 263 7.45 0.96 -7.54
C LEU A 263 7.40 -0.05 -8.67
N VAL A 264 6.53 -1.04 -8.55
CA VAL A 264 6.40 -2.13 -9.53
C VAL A 264 5.07 -2.01 -10.26
N ILE A 265 5.13 -2.01 -11.58
CA ILE A 265 3.97 -1.96 -12.47
C ILE A 265 4.01 -3.18 -13.39
N TYR A 266 2.91 -3.91 -13.48
CA TYR A 266 2.72 -5.00 -14.43
C TYR A 266 1.84 -4.53 -15.57
N GLY A 267 2.30 -4.70 -16.81
CA GLY A 267 1.62 -4.26 -18.02
C GLY A 267 1.38 -5.38 -19.01
N ARG A 268 0.30 -5.27 -19.78
CA ARG A 268 0.00 -6.08 -20.96
C ARG A 268 -0.08 -5.14 -22.15
N PHE A 269 0.67 -5.42 -23.20
CA PHE A 269 0.74 -4.59 -24.39
C PHE A 269 0.72 -5.42 -25.68
N MET A 270 0.41 -4.75 -26.80
CA MET A 270 0.31 -5.42 -28.11
C MET A 270 1.69 -5.93 -28.56
N LYS A 271 1.73 -7.14 -29.12
CA LYS A 271 2.95 -7.65 -29.76
C LYS A 271 3.43 -6.72 -30.86
N GLY A 272 4.76 -6.59 -30.95
CA GLY A 272 5.39 -5.68 -31.90
C GLY A 272 5.51 -4.23 -31.41
N THR A 273 5.00 -3.91 -30.22
CA THR A 273 5.25 -2.62 -29.59
C THR A 273 6.74 -2.46 -29.30
N LYS A 274 7.35 -1.40 -29.81
CA LYS A 274 8.79 -1.12 -29.65
C LYS A 274 9.10 -0.24 -28.46
N ARG A 275 8.17 0.62 -28.07
CA ARG A 275 8.35 1.60 -26.98
C ARG A 275 7.17 1.59 -26.03
N LEU A 276 7.47 1.63 -24.75
CA LEU A 276 6.48 1.86 -23.70
C LEU A 276 6.75 3.23 -23.10
N VAL A 277 5.88 4.20 -23.43
CA VAL A 277 6.00 5.58 -22.96
C VAL A 277 4.92 5.88 -21.96
N PHE A 278 5.29 6.37 -20.78
CA PHE A 278 4.33 6.78 -19.77
C PHE A 278 4.80 7.99 -18.99
N GLN A 279 3.84 8.79 -18.55
CA GLN A 279 4.01 9.88 -17.63
C GLN A 279 3.74 9.38 -16.21
N ALA A 280 4.58 9.77 -15.26
CA ALA A 280 4.35 9.60 -13.84
C ALA A 280 4.38 10.96 -13.16
N THR A 281 3.33 11.26 -12.38
CA THR A 281 3.23 12.50 -11.61
C THR A 281 3.21 12.18 -10.12
N GLY A 282 3.59 13.14 -9.30
CA GLY A 282 3.51 13.01 -7.84
C GLY A 282 3.88 14.33 -7.18
N GLN A 283 3.81 14.38 -5.86
CA GLN A 283 4.03 15.60 -5.09
C GLN A 283 5.09 15.38 -4.02
N ALA A 284 5.97 16.35 -3.85
CA ALA A 284 6.98 16.41 -2.80
C ALA A 284 6.91 17.77 -2.12
N ASP A 285 6.36 17.85 -0.92
CA ASP A 285 6.00 19.08 -0.23
C ASP A 285 5.12 19.97 -1.14
N ASP A 286 5.57 21.16 -1.49
CA ASP A 286 4.91 22.11 -2.41
C ASP A 286 5.33 21.95 -3.88
N ILE A 287 6.17 20.96 -4.20
CA ILE A 287 6.70 20.73 -5.55
C ILE A 287 5.93 19.62 -6.23
N GLN A 288 5.32 19.94 -7.38
CA GLN A 288 4.77 18.93 -8.27
C GLN A 288 5.88 18.37 -9.16
N CYS A 289 6.03 17.05 -9.14
CA CYS A 289 6.95 16.32 -10.00
C CYS A 289 6.19 15.75 -11.20
N ASP A 290 6.73 15.93 -12.38
CA ASP A 290 6.22 15.38 -13.64
C ASP A 290 7.36 14.70 -14.37
N MET A 291 7.23 13.40 -14.57
CA MET A 291 8.28 12.55 -15.10
C MET A 291 7.77 11.82 -16.34
N VAL A 292 8.61 11.71 -17.36
CA VAL A 292 8.33 10.90 -18.55
C VAL A 292 9.35 9.79 -18.66
N PHE A 293 8.85 8.56 -18.74
CA PHE A 293 9.66 7.38 -18.99
C PHE A 293 9.39 6.87 -20.40
N ASP A 294 10.47 6.66 -21.16
CA ASP A 294 10.44 6.15 -22.51
C ASP A 294 11.31 4.88 -22.57
N LEU A 295 10.66 3.73 -22.50
CA LEU A 295 11.30 2.43 -22.37
C LEU A 295 11.36 1.69 -23.72
N ASP A 296 12.54 1.29 -24.10
CA ASP A 296 12.81 0.52 -25.31
C ASP A 296 12.56 -0.97 -25.05
N VAL A 297 11.50 -1.53 -25.65
CA VAL A 297 11.11 -2.93 -25.49
C VAL A 297 12.16 -3.90 -26.10
N GLU A 298 12.86 -3.46 -27.15
CA GLU A 298 13.90 -4.28 -27.79
C GLU A 298 15.16 -4.44 -26.91
N LYS A 299 15.36 -3.48 -25.98
CA LYS A 299 16.44 -3.51 -24.98
C LYS A 299 15.99 -3.99 -23.60
N ALA A 300 14.75 -4.46 -23.49
CA ALA A 300 14.21 -4.95 -22.23
C ALA A 300 15.00 -6.16 -21.71
N ILE A 301 15.03 -6.28 -20.40
CA ILE A 301 15.57 -7.46 -19.74
C ILE A 301 14.62 -8.64 -20.01
N PRO A 302 15.11 -9.80 -20.47
CA PRO A 302 14.27 -10.96 -20.66
C PRO A 302 13.55 -11.35 -19.36
N GLY A 303 12.24 -11.47 -19.42
CA GLY A 303 11.39 -11.94 -18.35
C GLY A 303 10.83 -13.33 -18.59
N ASP A 304 10.24 -13.91 -17.56
CA ASP A 304 9.62 -15.24 -17.62
C ASP A 304 8.08 -15.17 -17.55
N ALA A 305 7.44 -16.33 -17.62
CA ALA A 305 5.99 -16.46 -17.59
C ALA A 305 5.35 -15.98 -16.27
N ALA A 306 6.13 -15.83 -15.20
CA ALA A 306 5.63 -15.30 -13.93
C ALA A 306 5.15 -13.84 -14.07
N ILE A 307 5.72 -13.06 -14.99
CA ILE A 307 5.27 -11.69 -15.30
C ILE A 307 3.83 -11.71 -15.81
N ARG A 308 3.50 -12.62 -16.72
CA ARG A 308 2.14 -12.80 -17.25
C ARG A 308 1.15 -13.19 -16.14
N THR A 309 1.56 -14.09 -15.28
CA THR A 309 0.76 -14.53 -14.13
C THR A 309 0.56 -13.40 -13.12
N SER A 310 1.61 -12.65 -12.82
CA SER A 310 1.54 -11.49 -11.91
C SER A 310 0.63 -10.40 -12.45
N TRP A 311 0.68 -10.11 -13.76
CA TRP A 311 -0.27 -9.20 -14.39
C TRP A 311 -1.72 -9.67 -14.20
N ALA A 312 -1.99 -10.96 -14.38
CA ALA A 312 -3.33 -11.51 -14.21
C ALA A 312 -3.82 -11.40 -12.75
N TRP A 313 -2.94 -11.61 -11.77
CA TRP A 313 -3.25 -11.38 -10.36
C TRP A 313 -3.59 -9.92 -10.06
N GLN A 314 -2.80 -8.98 -10.57
CA GLN A 314 -3.06 -7.54 -10.39
C GLN A 314 -4.40 -7.12 -11.03
N ARG A 315 -4.71 -7.65 -12.22
CA ARG A 315 -6.01 -7.44 -12.85
C ARG A 315 -7.15 -8.05 -12.04
N ALA A 316 -6.97 -9.24 -11.46
CA ALA A 316 -7.97 -9.86 -10.59
C ALA A 316 -8.26 -8.97 -9.37
N TYR A 317 -7.25 -8.46 -8.70
CA TYR A 317 -7.43 -7.54 -7.58
C TYR A 317 -8.14 -6.25 -7.98
N TYR A 318 -7.80 -5.68 -9.13
CA TYR A 318 -8.50 -4.52 -9.67
C TYR A 318 -9.99 -4.82 -9.89
N LEU A 319 -10.31 -5.94 -10.53
CA LEU A 319 -11.70 -6.36 -10.78
C LEU A 319 -12.46 -6.65 -9.48
N ILE A 320 -11.83 -7.28 -8.50
CA ILE A 320 -12.41 -7.49 -7.17
C ILE A 320 -12.74 -6.14 -6.52
N GLY A 321 -11.81 -5.19 -6.54
CA GLY A 321 -12.04 -3.84 -6.06
C GLY A 321 -13.19 -3.12 -6.77
N GLU A 322 -13.30 -3.25 -8.10
CA GLU A 322 -14.42 -2.71 -8.87
C GLU A 322 -15.74 -3.40 -8.53
N HIS A 323 -15.74 -4.71 -8.28
CA HIS A 323 -16.93 -5.42 -7.85
C HIS A 323 -17.40 -4.94 -6.46
N THR A 324 -16.50 -4.74 -5.50
CA THR A 324 -16.88 -4.19 -4.19
C THR A 324 -17.56 -2.83 -4.30
N ARG A 325 -17.13 -2.01 -5.27
CA ARG A 325 -17.65 -0.67 -5.51
C ARG A 325 -18.97 -0.66 -6.31
N THR A 326 -19.10 -1.49 -7.33
CA THR A 326 -20.19 -1.38 -8.32
C THR A 326 -21.25 -2.47 -8.22
N ARG A 327 -20.89 -3.60 -7.59
CA ARG A 327 -21.74 -4.82 -7.52
C ARG A 327 -22.21 -5.33 -8.89
N GLN A 328 -21.46 -5.04 -9.97
CA GLN A 328 -21.82 -5.48 -11.32
C GLN A 328 -21.60 -6.99 -11.49
N PRO A 329 -22.64 -7.79 -11.80
CA PRO A 329 -22.51 -9.26 -11.93
C PRO A 329 -21.55 -9.71 -13.04
N GLY A 330 -21.40 -8.90 -14.09
CA GLY A 330 -20.49 -9.16 -15.20
C GLY A 330 -19.02 -9.29 -14.78
N ILE A 331 -18.62 -8.61 -13.69
CA ILE A 331 -17.26 -8.68 -13.15
C ILE A 331 -16.93 -10.10 -12.62
N ILE A 332 -17.88 -10.75 -11.97
CA ILE A 332 -17.72 -12.15 -11.49
C ILE A 332 -17.46 -13.09 -12.68
N THR A 333 -18.19 -12.90 -13.78
CA THR A 333 -18.00 -13.67 -15.01
C THR A 333 -16.62 -13.41 -15.61
N GLU A 334 -16.16 -12.15 -15.63
CA GLU A 334 -14.83 -11.77 -16.11
C GLU A 334 -13.72 -12.37 -15.24
N LEU A 335 -13.86 -12.33 -13.92
CA LEU A 335 -12.94 -12.98 -12.96
C LEU A 335 -12.85 -14.49 -13.23
N GLY A 336 -13.98 -15.15 -13.44
CA GLY A 336 -14.01 -16.58 -13.78
C GLY A 336 -13.26 -16.89 -15.09
N ARG A 337 -13.44 -16.04 -16.11
CA ARG A 337 -12.72 -16.14 -17.38
C ARG A 337 -11.21 -15.91 -17.21
N LEU A 338 -10.85 -14.89 -16.45
CA LEU A 338 -9.45 -14.58 -16.13
C LEU A 338 -8.77 -15.77 -15.45
N GLY A 339 -9.41 -16.35 -14.42
CA GLY A 339 -8.90 -17.54 -13.72
C GLY A 339 -8.61 -18.69 -14.64
N LYS A 340 -9.54 -19.00 -15.58
CA LYS A 340 -9.36 -20.06 -16.59
C LYS A 340 -8.24 -19.74 -17.58
N THR A 341 -8.21 -18.53 -18.13
CA THR A 341 -7.25 -18.12 -19.16
C THR A 341 -5.81 -18.13 -18.66
N PHE A 342 -5.60 -17.75 -17.42
CA PHE A 342 -4.26 -17.63 -16.84
C PHE A 342 -3.89 -18.76 -15.89
N ASN A 343 -4.80 -19.73 -15.71
CA ASN A 343 -4.67 -20.84 -14.77
C ASN A 343 -4.32 -20.35 -13.35
N ILE A 344 -5.09 -19.38 -12.85
CA ILE A 344 -4.94 -18.83 -11.50
C ILE A 344 -6.23 -19.05 -10.71
N LYS A 345 -6.09 -19.30 -9.41
CA LYS A 345 -7.24 -19.36 -8.49
C LYS A 345 -7.59 -17.94 -8.06
N ILE A 346 -8.73 -17.44 -8.50
CA ILE A 346 -9.19 -16.10 -8.09
C ILE A 346 -9.46 -16.09 -6.58
N PRO A 347 -8.87 -15.14 -5.83
CA PRO A 347 -9.09 -15.05 -4.40
C PRO A 347 -10.51 -14.55 -4.08
N TYR A 348 -11.01 -14.84 -2.90
CA TYR A 348 -12.25 -14.30 -2.34
C TYR A 348 -13.53 -14.52 -3.16
N MET A 349 -13.54 -15.52 -4.06
CA MET A 349 -14.74 -15.81 -4.88
C MET A 349 -15.98 -16.16 -4.05
N PRO A 350 -15.91 -16.86 -2.91
CA PRO A 350 -17.06 -17.07 -2.06
C PRO A 350 -17.66 -15.77 -1.51
N GLU A 351 -16.81 -14.85 -1.04
CA GLU A 351 -17.18 -13.56 -0.46
C GLU A 351 -17.80 -12.63 -1.51
N LEU A 352 -17.32 -12.70 -2.76
CA LEU A 352 -17.81 -11.89 -3.87
C LEU A 352 -19.20 -12.30 -4.40
N LYS A 353 -19.65 -13.53 -4.08
CA LYS A 353 -20.94 -14.07 -4.52
C LYS A 353 -22.06 -13.87 -3.50
N GLN A 354 -21.74 -13.38 -2.32
CA GLN A 354 -22.70 -13.00 -1.28
C GLN A 354 -23.23 -11.59 -1.54
#